data_4dccda007faffc0d8f2812bef64a9917
#
_entry.id   4dccda007faffc0d8f2812bef64a9917
#
_cell.length_a   1.000
_cell.length_b   1.000
_cell.length_c   1.000
_cell.angle_alpha   90.00
_cell.angle_beta   90.00
_cell.angle_gamma   90.00
#
_symmetry.space_group_name_H-M   'P 1'
#
loop_
_entity.id
_entity.type
_entity.pdbx_description
1 polymer ?
#
loop_
_entity_poly.entity_id
_entity_poly.type
_entity_poly.pdbx_seq_one_letter_code
_entity_poly.pdbx_strand_id
1 'polypeptide(L)'
;LSIVEEIKSIDWEKYKDIEYYKPNDVAPALIALVSLDDESINEDVYNQVLFAIGNNHGGTYYSAIKEALRFILITAIEGSYEVSKNCALEILTDIYCAFVPELTQETFHLYGQLKSDVQKDIEEFYPKFFELANLVGESQRNRKLASDLVGFIDDTEC
;
A
#
# COMPACT_ATOMS: atom_id res chain seq x y z
N LEU A 1 -9.17 -19.36 1.67
CA LEU A 1 -8.26 -18.76 2.66
C LEU A 1 -8.72 -17.36 3.03
N SER A 2 -8.62 -17.00 4.31
CA SER A 2 -8.80 -15.62 4.73
C SER A 2 -7.63 -14.77 4.26
N ILE A 3 -7.82 -13.45 4.21
CA ILE A 3 -6.74 -12.52 3.83
C ILE A 3 -5.53 -12.64 4.78
N VAL A 4 -5.77 -12.86 6.08
CA VAL A 4 -4.72 -13.06 7.07
C VAL A 4 -3.93 -14.35 6.77
N GLU A 5 -4.61 -15.43 6.44
CA GLU A 5 -3.96 -16.69 6.06
C GLU A 5 -3.16 -16.55 4.77
N GLU A 6 -3.67 -15.82 3.80
CA GLU A 6 -2.94 -15.52 2.56
C GLU A 6 -1.66 -14.74 2.85
N ILE A 7 -1.74 -13.69 3.67
CA ILE A 7 -0.57 -12.88 4.06
C ILE A 7 0.50 -13.77 4.73
N LYS A 8 0.07 -14.64 5.63
CA LYS A 8 0.99 -15.56 6.34
C LYS A 8 1.60 -16.62 5.44
N SER A 9 0.95 -16.96 4.33
CA SER A 9 1.42 -17.99 3.40
C SER A 9 2.52 -17.50 2.46
N ILE A 10 2.73 -16.19 2.36
CA ILE A 10 3.74 -15.61 1.47
C ILE A 10 5.13 -15.83 2.03
N ASP A 11 6.06 -16.25 1.17
CA ASP A 11 7.48 -16.28 1.49
C ASP A 11 8.09 -14.89 1.30
N TRP A 12 8.03 -14.09 2.35
CA TRP A 12 8.57 -12.71 2.31
C TRP A 12 10.09 -12.68 2.24
N GLU A 13 10.77 -13.76 2.61
CA GLU A 13 12.24 -13.88 2.55
C GLU A 13 12.76 -13.82 1.11
N LYS A 14 11.97 -14.26 0.14
CA LYS A 14 12.38 -14.25 -1.28
C LYS A 14 12.61 -12.84 -1.86
N TYR A 15 12.10 -11.80 -1.17
CA TYR A 15 12.30 -10.41 -1.57
C TYR A 15 13.48 -9.75 -0.89
N LYS A 16 14.29 -10.52 -0.15
CA LYS A 16 15.45 -9.98 0.57
C LYS A 16 16.61 -9.74 -0.40
N ASP A 17 16.59 -8.60 -1.03
CA ASP A 17 17.62 -8.12 -1.94
C ASP A 17 18.35 -6.87 -1.42
N ILE A 18 17.95 -6.37 -0.25
CA ILE A 18 18.57 -5.21 0.39
C ILE A 18 18.69 -5.46 1.89
N GLU A 19 19.79 -5.00 2.48
CA GLU A 19 20.14 -5.28 3.89
C GLU A 19 19.06 -4.81 4.88
N TYR A 20 18.48 -3.66 4.62
CA TYR A 20 17.53 -3.02 5.54
C TYR A 20 16.13 -3.65 5.51
N TYR A 21 15.81 -4.41 4.49
CA TYR A 21 14.54 -5.12 4.42
C TYR A 21 14.52 -6.25 5.44
N LYS A 22 13.45 -6.27 6.27
CA LYS A 22 13.26 -7.29 7.30
C LYS A 22 12.01 -8.11 6.97
N PRO A 23 12.16 -9.30 6.36
CA PRO A 23 11.03 -10.10 5.89
C PRO A 23 9.99 -10.39 6.97
N ASN A 24 10.44 -10.62 8.22
CA ASN A 24 9.56 -10.98 9.32
C ASN A 24 8.64 -9.82 9.79
N ASP A 25 8.91 -8.59 9.35
CA ASP A 25 8.10 -7.44 9.73
C ASP A 25 6.88 -7.25 8.82
N VAL A 26 6.90 -7.85 7.61
CA VAL A 26 5.88 -7.57 6.58
C VAL A 26 4.52 -8.14 6.94
N ALA A 27 4.45 -9.44 7.23
CA ALA A 27 3.17 -10.08 7.56
C ALA A 27 2.49 -9.43 8.77
N PRO A 28 3.19 -9.19 9.90
CA PRO A 28 2.58 -8.48 11.03
C PRO A 28 2.03 -7.11 10.69
N ALA A 29 2.75 -6.33 9.85
CA ALA A 29 2.31 -5.00 9.44
C ALA A 29 1.04 -5.06 8.58
N LEU A 30 1.01 -5.95 7.60
CA LEU A 30 -0.18 -6.12 6.75
C LEU A 30 -1.38 -6.65 7.53
N ILE A 31 -1.16 -7.56 8.47
CA ILE A 31 -2.23 -8.06 9.36
C ILE A 31 -2.77 -6.92 10.23
N ALA A 32 -1.87 -6.08 10.77
CA ALA A 32 -2.30 -4.91 11.53
C ALA A 32 -3.17 -3.97 10.68
N LEU A 33 -2.84 -3.79 9.40
CA LEU A 33 -3.61 -2.96 8.48
C LEU A 33 -5.01 -3.55 8.23
N VAL A 34 -5.10 -4.82 7.85
CA VAL A 34 -6.39 -5.44 7.52
C VAL A 34 -7.30 -5.59 8.74
N SER A 35 -6.72 -5.62 9.93
CA SER A 35 -7.44 -5.76 11.20
C SER A 35 -7.67 -4.44 11.92
N LEU A 36 -7.26 -3.32 11.32
CA LEU A 36 -7.31 -2.00 11.96
C LEU A 36 -8.75 -1.53 12.12
N ASP A 37 -9.20 -1.43 13.37
CA ASP A 37 -10.55 -0.98 13.74
C ASP A 37 -10.55 0.19 14.73
N ASP A 38 -9.37 0.69 15.11
CA ASP A 38 -9.20 1.73 16.13
C ASP A 38 -8.48 2.94 15.51
N GLU A 39 -9.19 4.05 15.39
CA GLU A 39 -8.67 5.29 14.83
C GLU A 39 -7.45 5.82 15.61
N SER A 40 -7.38 5.56 16.93
CA SER A 40 -6.30 6.08 17.76
C SER A 40 -4.92 5.53 17.40
N ILE A 41 -4.86 4.36 16.74
CA ILE A 41 -3.60 3.73 16.30
C ILE A 41 -3.42 3.76 14.78
N ASN A 42 -4.24 4.51 14.07
CA ASN A 42 -4.16 4.60 12.60
C ASN A 42 -2.77 5.03 12.12
N GLU A 43 -2.21 6.07 12.72
CA GLU A 43 -0.88 6.57 12.35
C GLU A 43 0.22 5.53 12.65
N ASP A 44 0.12 4.82 13.76
CA ASP A 44 1.07 3.77 14.12
C ASP A 44 1.07 2.65 13.08
N VAL A 45 -0.10 2.21 12.64
CA VAL A 45 -0.24 1.16 11.63
C VAL A 45 0.25 1.65 10.27
N TYR A 46 -0.11 2.87 9.88
CA TYR A 46 0.38 3.51 8.67
C TYR A 46 1.92 3.48 8.62
N ASN A 47 2.57 3.93 9.67
CA ASN A 47 4.02 3.92 9.77
C ASN A 47 4.59 2.50 9.78
N GLN A 48 3.95 1.58 10.48
CA GLN A 48 4.38 0.18 10.54
C GLN A 48 4.42 -0.46 9.16
N VAL A 49 3.38 -0.25 8.34
CA VAL A 49 3.33 -0.78 6.98
C VAL A 49 4.43 -0.16 6.11
N LEU A 50 4.56 1.16 6.12
CA LEU A 50 5.54 1.84 5.27
C LEU A 50 6.98 1.54 5.66
N PHE A 51 7.26 1.27 6.93
CA PHE A 51 8.59 0.80 7.36
C PHE A 51 8.84 -0.68 7.08
N ALA A 52 7.79 -1.50 7.01
CA ALA A 52 7.94 -2.91 6.69
C ALA A 52 8.25 -3.14 5.20
N ILE A 53 7.63 -2.37 4.32
CA ILE A 53 7.77 -2.51 2.87
C ILE A 53 8.74 -1.52 2.23
N GLY A 54 9.36 -0.67 3.01
CA GLY A 54 10.27 0.35 2.51
C GLY A 54 10.93 1.15 3.62
N ASN A 55 11.43 2.31 3.25
CA ASN A 55 11.97 3.30 4.17
C ASN A 55 11.07 4.54 4.15
N ASN A 56 10.18 4.64 5.14
CA ASN A 56 9.23 5.74 5.21
C ASN A 56 9.92 7.11 5.33
N HIS A 57 11.04 7.20 6.04
CA HIS A 57 11.80 8.44 6.15
C HIS A 57 12.40 8.89 4.81
N GLY A 58 12.85 7.93 4.01
CA GLY A 58 13.43 8.21 2.69
C GLY A 58 12.42 8.31 1.56
N GLY A 59 11.17 7.93 1.81
CA GLY A 59 10.14 7.89 0.77
C GLY A 59 10.41 6.81 -0.28
N THR A 60 10.80 5.62 0.16
CA THR A 60 11.14 4.51 -0.74
C THR A 60 10.40 3.24 -0.40
N TYR A 61 10.32 2.32 -1.38
CA TYR A 61 9.80 0.96 -1.17
C TYR A 61 10.75 -0.09 -1.72
N TYR A 62 10.74 -1.26 -1.05
CA TYR A 62 11.53 -2.42 -1.43
C TYR A 62 10.77 -3.33 -2.40
N SER A 63 11.45 -4.29 -3.00
CA SER A 63 10.82 -5.21 -3.96
C SER A 63 9.67 -6.04 -3.39
N ALA A 64 9.58 -6.19 -2.07
CA ALA A 64 8.43 -6.84 -1.42
C ALA A 64 7.10 -6.15 -1.72
N ILE A 65 7.11 -4.90 -2.18
CA ILE A 65 5.91 -4.18 -2.60
C ILE A 65 5.14 -4.94 -3.69
N LYS A 66 5.82 -5.72 -4.51
CA LYS A 66 5.18 -6.51 -5.57
C LYS A 66 4.10 -7.46 -5.05
N GLU A 67 4.33 -8.02 -3.86
CA GLU A 67 3.35 -8.89 -3.20
C GLU A 67 2.45 -8.13 -2.22
N ALA A 68 3.04 -7.21 -1.47
CA ALA A 68 2.33 -6.49 -0.41
C ALA A 68 1.23 -5.59 -0.97
N LEU A 69 1.43 -5.02 -2.15
CA LEU A 69 0.54 -4.01 -2.73
C LEU A 69 -0.90 -4.53 -2.90
N ARG A 70 -1.07 -5.79 -3.33
CA ARG A 70 -2.42 -6.34 -3.52
C ARG A 70 -3.24 -6.38 -2.22
N PHE A 71 -2.60 -6.62 -1.09
CA PHE A 71 -3.29 -6.63 0.20
C PHE A 71 -3.70 -5.22 0.62
N ILE A 72 -2.87 -4.22 0.32
CA ILE A 72 -3.18 -2.82 0.59
C ILE A 72 -4.33 -2.36 -0.31
N LEU A 73 -4.30 -2.70 -1.59
CA LEU A 73 -5.35 -2.39 -2.56
C LEU A 73 -6.70 -3.01 -2.16
N ILE A 74 -6.70 -4.30 -1.83
CA ILE A 74 -7.92 -4.99 -1.39
C ILE A 74 -8.47 -4.35 -0.12
N THR A 75 -7.60 -4.01 0.83
CA THR A 75 -8.03 -3.37 2.08
C THR A 75 -8.66 -2.01 1.82
N ALA A 76 -8.10 -1.22 0.90
CA ALA A 76 -8.65 0.09 0.55
C ALA A 76 -10.07 -0.01 -0.02
N ILE A 77 -10.36 -1.06 -0.77
CA ILE A 77 -11.65 -1.21 -1.46
C ILE A 77 -12.65 -2.05 -0.66
N GLU A 78 -12.19 -3.14 -0.06
CA GLU A 78 -13.06 -4.15 0.57
C GLU A 78 -12.80 -4.32 2.07
N GLY A 79 -11.99 -3.46 2.68
CA GLY A 79 -11.67 -3.56 4.10
C GLY A 79 -12.93 -3.58 4.98
N SER A 80 -12.89 -4.36 6.05
CA SER A 80 -14.03 -4.55 6.96
C SER A 80 -14.33 -3.33 7.81
N TYR A 81 -13.34 -2.45 7.99
CA TYR A 81 -13.44 -1.30 8.86
C TYR A 81 -13.15 -0.01 8.11
N GLU A 82 -13.87 1.05 8.49
CA GLU A 82 -13.64 2.39 7.92
C GLU A 82 -12.19 2.84 8.10
N VAL A 83 -11.62 2.58 9.27
CA VAL A 83 -10.25 2.98 9.61
C VAL A 83 -9.21 2.23 8.74
N SER A 84 -9.41 0.94 8.53
CA SER A 84 -8.49 0.16 7.67
C SER A 84 -8.51 0.65 6.22
N LYS A 85 -9.70 0.99 5.73
CA LYS A 85 -9.84 1.56 4.37
C LYS A 85 -9.10 2.90 4.26
N ASN A 86 -9.31 3.81 5.21
CA ASN A 86 -8.66 5.12 5.11
C ASN A 86 -7.14 5.02 5.27
N CYS A 87 -6.66 4.16 6.15
CA CYS A 87 -5.22 3.91 6.31
C CYS A 87 -4.62 3.38 5.01
N ALA A 88 -5.26 2.40 4.38
CA ALA A 88 -4.82 1.84 3.11
C ALA A 88 -4.82 2.88 1.99
N LEU A 89 -5.85 3.72 1.89
CA LEU A 89 -5.93 4.80 0.90
C LEU A 89 -4.81 5.83 1.07
N GLU A 90 -4.50 6.20 2.31
CA GLU A 90 -3.38 7.10 2.60
C GLU A 90 -2.03 6.50 2.18
N ILE A 91 -1.81 5.22 2.51
CA ILE A 91 -0.61 4.48 2.09
C ILE A 91 -0.48 4.46 0.57
N LEU A 92 -1.57 4.13 -0.15
CA LEU A 92 -1.58 4.08 -1.62
C LEU A 92 -1.27 5.44 -2.23
N THR A 93 -1.81 6.51 -1.67
CA THR A 93 -1.55 7.86 -2.14
C THR A 93 -0.06 8.21 -2.03
N ASP A 94 0.56 7.91 -0.89
CA ASP A 94 1.98 8.16 -0.71
C ASP A 94 2.85 7.30 -1.63
N ILE A 95 2.53 6.03 -1.78
CA ILE A 95 3.25 5.13 -2.69
C ILE A 95 3.15 5.64 -4.13
N TYR A 96 1.96 6.04 -4.57
CA TYR A 96 1.73 6.50 -5.94
C TYR A 96 2.40 7.85 -6.21
N CYS A 97 2.27 8.79 -5.29
CA CYS A 97 2.66 10.19 -5.50
C CYS A 97 4.10 10.51 -5.08
N ALA A 98 4.58 9.91 -3.99
CA ALA A 98 5.79 10.39 -3.35
C ALA A 98 6.92 9.37 -3.29
N PHE A 99 6.60 8.08 -3.27
CA PHE A 99 7.59 7.04 -3.03
C PHE A 99 8.17 6.51 -4.33
N VAL A 100 9.43 6.06 -4.25
CA VAL A 100 10.18 5.49 -5.37
C VAL A 100 10.89 4.22 -4.91
N PRO A 101 11.30 3.32 -5.85
CA PRO A 101 12.05 2.13 -5.47
C PRO A 101 13.36 2.42 -4.74
N GLU A 102 13.65 1.62 -3.71
CA GLU A 102 14.98 1.59 -3.09
C GLU A 102 15.63 0.25 -3.44
N LEU A 103 16.68 0.30 -4.23
CA LEU A 103 17.36 -0.88 -4.76
C LEU A 103 18.86 -0.77 -4.48
N THR A 104 19.55 -1.92 -4.51
CA THR A 104 21.00 -1.95 -4.44
C THR A 104 21.61 -1.53 -5.77
N GLN A 105 22.94 -1.34 -5.79
CA GLN A 105 23.65 -1.04 -7.03
C GLN A 105 23.49 -2.18 -8.05
N GLU A 106 23.49 -3.43 -7.61
CA GLU A 106 23.31 -4.60 -8.47
C GLU A 106 21.90 -4.69 -9.06
N THR A 107 20.89 -4.23 -8.34
CA THR A 107 19.48 -4.32 -8.76
C THR A 107 18.93 -3.01 -9.31
N PHE A 108 19.73 -1.94 -9.35
CA PHE A 108 19.25 -0.62 -9.76
C PHE A 108 18.70 -0.60 -11.20
N HIS A 109 19.14 -1.51 -12.05
CA HIS A 109 18.60 -1.65 -13.41
C HIS A 109 17.11 -2.02 -13.43
N LEU A 110 16.55 -2.52 -12.31
CA LEU A 110 15.13 -2.85 -12.16
C LEU A 110 14.26 -1.66 -11.71
N TYR A 111 14.88 -0.51 -11.43
CA TYR A 111 14.18 0.67 -10.85
C TYR A 111 12.98 1.09 -11.69
N GLY A 112 13.18 1.31 -12.98
CA GLY A 112 12.11 1.78 -13.87
C GLY A 112 10.96 0.77 -13.98
N GLN A 113 11.31 -0.52 -14.07
CA GLN A 113 10.30 -1.58 -14.15
C GLN A 113 9.50 -1.70 -12.87
N LEU A 114 10.16 -1.69 -11.72
CA LEU A 114 9.47 -1.77 -10.43
C LEU A 114 8.54 -0.56 -10.21
N LYS A 115 9.03 0.64 -10.51
CA LYS A 115 8.22 1.85 -10.39
C LYS A 115 7.00 1.79 -11.31
N SER A 116 7.20 1.40 -12.57
CA SER A 116 6.12 1.26 -13.55
C SER A 116 5.09 0.22 -13.12
N ASP A 117 5.54 -0.93 -12.64
CA ASP A 117 4.64 -2.01 -12.21
C ASP A 117 3.78 -1.58 -11.01
N VAL A 118 4.37 -0.91 -10.04
CA VAL A 118 3.64 -0.40 -8.87
C VAL A 118 2.58 0.62 -9.29
N GLN A 119 2.95 1.56 -10.15
CA GLN A 119 2.00 2.57 -10.65
C GLN A 119 0.86 1.93 -11.44
N LYS A 120 1.16 0.98 -12.30
CA LYS A 120 0.14 0.27 -13.10
C LYS A 120 -0.80 -0.53 -12.23
N ASP A 121 -0.31 -1.22 -11.21
CA ASP A 121 -1.14 -2.01 -10.30
C ASP A 121 -2.15 -1.12 -9.58
N ILE A 122 -1.72 0.07 -9.14
CA ILE A 122 -2.61 1.05 -8.53
C ILE A 122 -3.62 1.60 -9.55
N GLU A 123 -3.15 1.95 -10.75
CA GLU A 123 -3.99 2.49 -11.82
C GLU A 123 -5.07 1.49 -12.27
N GLU A 124 -4.79 0.20 -12.23
CA GLU A 124 -5.78 -0.84 -12.56
C GLU A 124 -7.00 -0.81 -11.63
N PHE A 125 -6.83 -0.29 -10.42
CA PHE A 125 -7.92 -0.14 -9.44
C PHE A 125 -8.68 1.18 -9.60
N TYR A 126 -8.34 2.00 -10.58
CA TYR A 126 -9.01 3.29 -10.82
C TYR A 126 -10.54 3.20 -10.80
N PRO A 127 -11.19 2.25 -11.52
CA PRO A 127 -12.65 2.15 -11.49
C PRO A 127 -13.19 1.89 -10.08
N LYS A 128 -12.46 1.15 -9.27
CA LYS A 128 -12.85 0.86 -7.88
C LYS A 128 -12.70 2.08 -6.97
N PHE A 129 -11.65 2.86 -7.15
CA PHE A 129 -11.48 4.11 -6.42
C PHE A 129 -12.56 5.12 -6.81
N PHE A 130 -12.88 5.22 -8.10
CA PHE A 130 -13.96 6.08 -8.57
C PHE A 130 -15.30 5.67 -7.98
N GLU A 131 -15.62 4.39 -7.95
CA GLU A 131 -16.81 3.86 -7.32
C GLU A 131 -16.88 4.21 -5.84
N LEU A 132 -15.76 4.00 -5.11
CA LEU A 132 -15.67 4.31 -3.68
C LEU A 132 -15.87 5.80 -3.41
N ALA A 133 -15.30 6.66 -4.25
CA ALA A 133 -15.44 8.12 -4.13
C ALA A 133 -16.90 8.59 -4.26
N ASN A 134 -17.74 7.81 -4.93
CA ASN A 134 -19.13 8.15 -5.18
C ASN A 134 -20.13 7.25 -4.44
N LEU A 135 -19.63 6.36 -3.56
CA LEU A 135 -20.47 5.37 -2.90
C LEU A 135 -21.31 6.00 -1.78
N VAL A 136 -22.63 5.90 -1.91
CA VAL A 136 -23.57 6.30 -0.86
C VAL A 136 -23.41 5.34 0.33
N GLY A 137 -23.24 5.91 1.52
CA GLY A 137 -23.04 5.11 2.74
C GLY A 137 -21.58 4.93 3.13
N GLU A 138 -20.63 5.21 2.24
CA GLU A 138 -19.23 5.27 2.61
C GLU A 138 -18.93 6.56 3.38
N SER A 139 -17.94 6.54 4.29
CA SER A 139 -17.60 7.73 5.04
C SER A 139 -17.12 8.87 4.13
N GLN A 140 -17.36 10.11 4.58
CA GLN A 140 -16.89 11.28 3.84
C GLN A 140 -15.38 11.28 3.68
N ARG A 141 -14.64 10.87 4.71
CA ARG A 141 -13.17 10.78 4.69
C ARG A 141 -12.70 9.80 3.62
N ASN A 142 -13.27 8.60 3.58
CA ASN A 142 -12.87 7.58 2.60
C ASN A 142 -13.23 7.98 1.19
N ARG A 143 -14.41 8.58 0.99
CA ARG A 143 -14.80 9.12 -0.32
C ARG A 143 -13.84 10.20 -0.79
N LYS A 144 -13.43 11.09 0.11
CA LYS A 144 -12.47 12.15 -0.24
C LYS A 144 -11.09 11.58 -0.58
N LEU A 145 -10.58 10.65 0.22
CA LEU A 145 -9.29 10.01 -0.05
C LEU A 145 -9.30 9.28 -1.39
N ALA A 146 -10.36 8.55 -1.68
CA ALA A 146 -10.51 7.87 -2.97
C ALA A 146 -10.61 8.87 -4.14
N SER A 147 -11.35 9.95 -3.96
CA SER A 147 -11.48 11.03 -4.95
C SER A 147 -10.14 11.71 -5.22
N ASP A 148 -9.36 11.98 -4.17
CA ASP A 148 -8.03 12.56 -4.30
C ASP A 148 -7.10 11.63 -5.10
N LEU A 149 -7.12 10.33 -4.80
CA LEU A 149 -6.31 9.35 -5.53
C LEU A 149 -6.73 9.24 -7.01
N VAL A 150 -8.02 9.25 -7.30
CA VAL A 150 -8.54 9.33 -8.68
C VAL A 150 -7.99 10.56 -9.39
N GLY A 151 -8.02 11.71 -8.74
CA GLY A 151 -7.49 12.96 -9.29
C GLY A 151 -5.99 12.88 -9.60
N PHE A 152 -5.20 12.30 -8.71
CA PHE A 152 -3.76 12.11 -8.92
C PHE A 152 -3.47 11.17 -10.10
N ILE A 153 -4.23 10.10 -10.24
CA ILE A 153 -4.10 9.18 -11.37
C ILE A 153 -4.48 9.87 -12.68
N ASP A 154 -5.61 10.63 -12.70
CA ASP A 154 -6.08 11.34 -13.88
C ASP A 154 -5.07 12.38 -14.38
N ASP A 155 -4.50 13.14 -13.45
CA ASP A 155 -3.60 14.24 -13.78
C ASP A 155 -2.16 13.78 -14.03
N THR A 156 -1.83 12.53 -13.67
CA THR A 156 -0.47 11.98 -13.70
C THR A 156 0.53 12.82 -12.89
N GLU A 157 0.03 13.74 -12.09
CA GLU A 157 0.81 14.61 -11.19
C GLU A 157 0.16 14.64 -9.80
N CYS A 158 0.97 14.59 -8.79
CA CYS A 158 0.52 14.65 -7.40
C CYS A 158 0.81 16.00 -6.72
#